data_93b1ac92ef63cf68bdaada049dec5bfa
#
_entry.id   93b1ac92ef63cf68bdaada049dec5bfa
#
_cell.length_a   1.000
_cell.length_b   1.000
_cell.length_c   1.000
_cell.angle_alpha   90.00
_cell.angle_beta   90.00
_cell.angle_gamma   90.00
#
_symmetry.space_group_name_H-M   'P 1'
#
loop_
_entity.id
_entity.type
_entity.pdbx_description
1 polymer ?
#
loop_
_entity_poly.entity_id
_entity_poly.type
_entity_poly.pdbx_seq_one_letter_code
_entity_poly.pdbx_strand_id
1 'polypeptide(L)'
;MADFKKKKKVNPTKASIATIRGHIKANSFSRMYLLFGEEKYLVNQYRDELKAALSSPDDTMNMVSYNSDTFDLNTVISDAITIPFFAEHRVIIVEDSGLFDLSEDAFLEVLDQMPDTNVLIFCETKVNKSKKAYLHADKDERVTCAEFDTPTTDDLISWLGMILGEDGLKVKLAVPEMLITAAGPDKNMYLLRNEARKLHDYCLDRGAITEADVEAVCASSVEDKIFDMCRAISQKNRDAAISMYMDLLKLGRTPYNIIGSISYQFNQLLIVSQMLKDKATAKEISSKLKVADWAASRLIKICYSYTHKDLIRSVDLCQQATMSLMSSELTSRDVAENLIINLIK
;
A
#
# COMPACT_ATOMS: atom_id res chain seq x y z
N MET A 1 -37.42 -14.45 22.66
CA MET A 1 -36.64 -13.81 21.57
C MET A 1 -35.27 -13.56 22.10
N ALA A 2 -34.30 -14.38 21.67
CA ALA A 2 -32.92 -14.28 22.13
C ALA A 2 -32.18 -13.28 21.27
N ASP A 3 -31.70 -12.23 21.91
CA ASP A 3 -30.95 -11.14 21.31
C ASP A 3 -29.52 -11.64 20.96
N PHE A 4 -29.29 -12.05 19.70
CA PHE A 4 -27.98 -12.40 19.19
C PHE A 4 -27.20 -11.10 18.98
N LYS A 5 -26.56 -10.61 20.03
CA LYS A 5 -25.48 -9.60 19.88
C LYS A 5 -24.41 -10.20 19.01
N LYS A 6 -24.35 -9.81 17.73
CA LYS A 6 -23.20 -10.05 16.86
C LYS A 6 -21.96 -9.47 17.56
N LYS A 7 -21.11 -10.33 18.13
CA LYS A 7 -19.76 -9.93 18.54
C LYS A 7 -19.09 -9.30 17.32
N LYS A 8 -18.73 -8.03 17.39
CA LYS A 8 -17.87 -7.38 16.36
C LYS A 8 -16.63 -8.26 16.24
N LYS A 9 -16.40 -8.83 15.06
CA LYS A 9 -15.16 -9.54 14.75
C LYS A 9 -14.04 -8.52 14.93
N VAL A 10 -13.16 -8.72 15.88
CA VAL A 10 -11.99 -7.88 16.09
C VAL A 10 -11.13 -8.04 14.83
N ASN A 11 -10.68 -6.93 14.26
CA ASN A 11 -9.75 -6.96 13.12
C ASN A 11 -8.43 -7.59 13.62
N PRO A 12 -7.98 -8.72 13.05
CA PRO A 12 -6.80 -9.44 13.55
C PRO A 12 -5.55 -8.55 13.54
N THR A 13 -5.36 -7.74 12.52
CA THR A 13 -4.24 -6.79 12.42
C THR A 13 -4.21 -5.79 13.57
N LYS A 14 -5.37 -5.23 13.98
CA LYS A 14 -5.43 -4.30 15.12
C LYS A 14 -5.11 -4.98 16.45
N ALA A 15 -5.56 -6.22 16.62
CA ALA A 15 -5.24 -7.01 17.80
C ALA A 15 -3.74 -7.33 17.87
N SER A 16 -3.15 -7.77 16.76
CA SER A 16 -1.71 -8.04 16.62
C SER A 16 -0.87 -6.82 16.97
N ILE A 17 -1.20 -5.65 16.42
CA ILE A 17 -0.54 -4.37 16.71
C ILE A 17 -0.62 -4.03 18.20
N ALA A 18 -1.79 -4.13 18.80
CA ALA A 18 -1.99 -3.80 20.21
C ALA A 18 -1.17 -4.73 21.13
N THR A 19 -1.11 -6.02 20.80
CA THR A 19 -0.35 -7.01 21.56
C THR A 19 1.15 -6.72 21.50
N ILE A 20 1.73 -6.55 20.31
CA ILE A 20 3.17 -6.29 20.14
C ILE A 20 3.57 -4.98 20.84
N ARG A 21 2.82 -3.90 20.63
CA ARG A 21 3.08 -2.63 21.31
C ARG A 21 2.93 -2.72 22.82
N GLY A 22 2.01 -3.56 23.29
CA GLY A 22 1.87 -3.88 24.72
C GLY A 22 3.12 -4.53 25.27
N HIS A 23 3.69 -5.52 24.58
CA HIS A 23 4.92 -6.19 24.99
C HIS A 23 6.10 -5.24 25.01
N ILE A 24 6.27 -4.42 23.96
CA ILE A 24 7.35 -3.42 23.89
C ILE A 24 7.23 -2.42 25.05
N LYS A 25 6.02 -1.89 25.29
CA LYS A 25 5.80 -0.92 26.38
C LYS A 25 6.04 -1.50 27.78
N ALA A 26 5.69 -2.76 27.97
CA ALA A 26 5.88 -3.46 29.24
C ALA A 26 7.30 -3.99 29.43
N ASN A 27 8.16 -3.91 28.40
CA ASN A 27 9.46 -4.60 28.32
C ASN A 27 9.35 -6.09 28.71
N SER A 28 8.31 -6.76 28.19
CA SER A 28 8.01 -8.16 28.50
C SER A 28 7.67 -8.87 27.19
N PHE A 29 8.57 -9.72 26.74
CA PHE A 29 8.55 -10.31 25.42
C PHE A 29 8.16 -11.79 25.47
N SER A 30 7.44 -12.26 24.44
CA SER A 30 7.26 -13.68 24.21
C SER A 30 8.57 -14.31 23.71
N ARG A 31 8.77 -15.58 24.01
CA ARG A 31 9.96 -16.30 23.56
C ARG A 31 9.98 -16.50 22.03
N MET A 32 8.80 -16.56 21.43
CA MET A 32 8.67 -16.61 19.98
C MET A 32 7.57 -15.67 19.49
N TYR A 33 7.82 -15.01 18.37
CA TYR A 33 6.87 -14.27 17.58
C TYR A 33 6.72 -14.91 16.21
N LEU A 34 5.49 -15.11 15.75
CA LEU A 34 5.14 -15.48 14.39
C LEU A 34 4.39 -14.30 13.77
N LEU A 35 5.12 -13.48 13.00
CA LEU A 35 4.57 -12.34 12.26
C LEU A 35 4.25 -12.81 10.84
N PHE A 36 3.01 -12.71 10.40
CA PHE A 36 2.63 -13.21 9.08
C PHE A 36 1.47 -12.44 8.47
N GLY A 37 1.32 -12.51 7.15
CA GLY A 37 0.20 -11.93 6.43
C GLY A 37 0.58 -11.33 5.08
N GLU A 38 -0.44 -10.87 4.37
CA GLU A 38 -0.27 -10.31 3.02
C GLU A 38 0.38 -8.92 3.02
N GLU A 39 0.25 -8.14 4.13
CA GLU A 39 0.82 -6.81 4.24
C GLU A 39 2.27 -6.86 4.76
N LYS A 40 3.20 -7.06 3.84
CA LYS A 40 4.63 -7.16 4.15
C LYS A 40 5.20 -5.92 4.85
N TYR A 41 4.64 -4.74 4.58
CA TYR A 41 5.09 -3.52 5.26
C TYR A 41 4.90 -3.62 6.77
N LEU A 42 3.72 -4.08 7.22
CA LEU A 42 3.42 -4.23 8.65
C LEU A 42 4.24 -5.34 9.30
N VAL A 43 4.40 -6.48 8.62
CA VAL A 43 5.28 -7.56 9.09
C VAL A 43 6.69 -7.02 9.36
N ASN A 44 7.28 -6.31 8.39
CA ASN A 44 8.62 -5.75 8.49
C ASN A 44 8.69 -4.63 9.55
N GLN A 45 7.69 -3.77 9.62
CA GLN A 45 7.66 -2.69 10.62
C GLN A 45 7.67 -3.27 12.04
N TYR A 46 6.81 -4.25 12.32
CA TYR A 46 6.73 -4.81 13.68
C TYR A 46 7.88 -5.75 14.01
N ARG A 47 8.49 -6.42 13.01
CA ARG A 47 9.79 -7.07 13.18
C ARG A 47 10.85 -6.06 13.63
N ASP A 48 10.94 -4.92 12.95
CA ASP A 48 11.96 -3.90 13.23
C ASP A 48 11.70 -3.18 14.56
N GLU A 49 10.42 -2.96 14.94
CA GLU A 49 10.06 -2.42 16.27
C GLU A 49 10.46 -3.40 17.39
N LEU A 50 10.21 -4.71 17.23
CA LEU A 50 10.66 -5.73 18.18
C LEU A 50 12.17 -5.81 18.25
N LYS A 51 12.84 -5.82 17.10
CA LYS A 51 14.30 -5.81 17.01
C LYS A 51 14.91 -4.63 17.78
N ALA A 52 14.40 -3.43 17.56
CA ALA A 52 14.89 -2.22 18.23
C ALA A 52 14.62 -2.21 19.76
N ALA A 53 13.55 -2.89 20.20
CA ALA A 53 13.24 -3.03 21.62
C ALA A 53 14.07 -4.10 22.34
N LEU A 54 14.52 -5.12 21.61
CA LEU A 54 15.25 -6.28 22.16
C LEU A 54 16.78 -6.13 22.07
N SER A 55 17.29 -5.26 21.20
CA SER A 55 18.74 -5.12 20.98
C SER A 55 19.12 -3.69 20.64
N SER A 56 20.35 -3.32 20.98
CA SER A 56 20.94 -2.04 20.55
C SER A 56 21.27 -2.10 19.04
N PRO A 57 21.22 -0.96 18.31
CA PRO A 57 21.56 -0.92 16.88
C PRO A 57 22.96 -1.45 16.54
N ASP A 58 23.90 -1.36 17.48
CA ASP A 58 25.30 -1.76 17.29
C ASP A 58 25.59 -3.21 17.72
N ASP A 59 24.57 -3.92 18.26
CA ASP A 59 24.73 -5.30 18.70
C ASP A 59 24.63 -6.27 17.53
N THR A 60 25.76 -6.55 16.90
CA THR A 60 25.87 -7.52 15.81
C THR A 60 26.17 -8.96 16.29
N MET A 61 26.53 -9.16 17.58
CA MET A 61 26.91 -10.46 18.12
C MET A 61 25.69 -11.28 18.58
N ASN A 62 24.67 -10.60 19.09
CA ASN A 62 23.47 -11.23 19.63
C ASN A 62 22.29 -11.20 18.64
N MET A 63 22.53 -10.81 17.41
CA MET A 63 21.50 -10.78 16.37
C MET A 63 21.91 -11.61 15.17
N VAL A 64 21.08 -12.57 14.83
CA VAL A 64 21.26 -13.43 13.65
C VAL A 64 20.00 -13.40 12.79
N SER A 65 20.15 -13.34 11.47
CA SER A 65 19.04 -13.34 10.54
C SER A 65 19.22 -14.38 9.46
N TYR A 66 18.16 -15.14 9.19
CA TYR A 66 18.06 -16.16 8.17
C TYR A 66 16.93 -15.80 7.21
N ASN A 67 17.13 -16.05 5.93
CA ASN A 67 16.10 -15.93 4.90
C ASN A 67 15.86 -17.31 4.24
N SER A 68 14.92 -17.40 3.31
CA SER A 68 14.61 -18.66 2.61
C SER A 68 15.83 -19.39 2.02
N ASP A 69 16.87 -18.64 1.59
CA ASP A 69 18.06 -19.22 0.96
C ASP A 69 19.09 -19.71 1.98
N THR A 70 19.11 -19.13 3.17
CA THR A 70 20.07 -19.43 4.24
C THR A 70 19.46 -20.22 5.39
N PHE A 71 18.14 -20.43 5.36
CA PHE A 71 17.43 -21.16 6.40
C PHE A 71 17.83 -22.62 6.44
N ASP A 72 18.36 -23.04 7.59
CA ASP A 72 18.55 -24.43 7.99
C ASP A 72 18.06 -24.60 9.43
N LEU A 73 17.11 -25.50 9.64
CA LEU A 73 16.47 -25.65 10.94
C LEU A 73 17.47 -26.00 12.05
N ASN A 74 18.45 -26.86 11.76
CA ASN A 74 19.46 -27.26 12.78
C ASN A 74 20.34 -26.07 13.18
N THR A 75 20.70 -25.22 12.21
CA THR A 75 21.47 -24.01 12.47
C THR A 75 20.67 -23.01 13.32
N VAL A 76 19.39 -22.79 12.98
CA VAL A 76 18.49 -21.93 13.76
C VAL A 76 18.31 -22.46 15.18
N ILE A 77 18.15 -23.77 15.37
CA ILE A 77 18.09 -24.42 16.68
C ILE A 77 19.37 -24.15 17.47
N SER A 78 20.55 -24.38 16.86
CA SER A 78 21.83 -24.13 17.50
C SER A 78 22.00 -22.69 17.98
N ASP A 79 21.60 -21.73 17.17
CA ASP A 79 21.63 -20.32 17.54
C ASP A 79 20.60 -19.96 18.61
N ALA A 80 19.40 -20.56 18.55
CA ALA A 80 18.35 -20.31 19.52
C ALA A 80 18.67 -20.81 20.93
N ILE A 81 19.46 -21.86 21.09
CA ILE A 81 19.90 -22.38 22.41
C ILE A 81 21.18 -21.68 22.93
N THR A 82 21.85 -20.87 22.09
CA THR A 82 23.06 -20.16 22.48
C THR A 82 22.72 -18.94 23.34
N ILE A 83 23.35 -18.82 24.52
CA ILE A 83 23.12 -17.67 25.42
C ILE A 83 23.64 -16.37 24.80
N PRO A 84 23.04 -15.21 25.16
CA PRO A 84 23.52 -13.91 24.68
C PRO A 84 24.91 -13.59 25.23
N PHE A 85 25.71 -12.88 24.43
CA PHE A 85 27.05 -12.44 24.80
C PHE A 85 27.04 -10.97 25.25
N PHE A 86 27.19 -10.73 26.55
CA PHE A 86 27.15 -9.40 27.17
C PHE A 86 25.91 -8.54 26.83
N ALA A 87 24.76 -9.16 26.54
CA ALA A 87 23.50 -8.49 26.26
C ALA A 87 22.36 -9.12 27.07
N GLU A 88 21.23 -8.41 27.16
CA GLU A 88 20.02 -8.93 27.84
C GLU A 88 19.31 -9.99 26.98
N HIS A 89 19.34 -9.81 25.68
CA HIS A 89 18.63 -10.68 24.74
C HIS A 89 19.52 -11.14 23.57
N ARG A 90 19.28 -12.36 23.09
CA ARG A 90 19.71 -12.82 21.77
C ARG A 90 18.49 -12.92 20.88
N VAL A 91 18.56 -12.31 19.68
CA VAL A 91 17.45 -12.22 18.74
C VAL A 91 17.78 -13.00 17.48
N ILE A 92 16.94 -13.97 17.15
CA ILE A 92 17.05 -14.76 15.94
C ILE A 92 15.85 -14.42 15.04
N ILE A 93 16.10 -13.90 13.85
CA ILE A 93 15.07 -13.55 12.87
C ILE A 93 15.11 -14.55 11.74
N VAL A 94 13.95 -15.09 11.38
CA VAL A 94 13.80 -16.05 10.29
C VAL A 94 12.71 -15.56 9.33
N GLU A 95 13.08 -15.35 8.07
CA GLU A 95 12.19 -14.83 7.05
C GLU A 95 11.86 -15.89 6.00
N ASP A 96 10.55 -16.05 5.71
CA ASP A 96 10.00 -16.94 4.68
C ASP A 96 10.58 -18.38 4.78
N SER A 97 10.60 -18.94 5.98
CA SER A 97 11.11 -20.29 6.25
C SER A 97 10.22 -21.40 5.67
N GLY A 98 8.92 -21.12 5.50
CA GLY A 98 7.90 -22.13 5.14
C GLY A 98 7.65 -23.19 6.22
N LEU A 99 8.24 -23.05 7.41
CA LEU A 99 8.15 -24.05 8.48
C LEU A 99 6.72 -24.31 8.95
N PHE A 100 5.89 -23.25 8.98
CA PHE A 100 4.50 -23.33 9.45
C PHE A 100 3.54 -23.95 8.43
N ASP A 101 3.98 -24.20 7.21
CA ASP A 101 3.25 -24.98 6.20
C ASP A 101 3.51 -26.49 6.29
N LEU A 102 4.48 -26.89 7.11
CA LEU A 102 4.79 -28.28 7.39
C LEU A 102 3.83 -28.88 8.44
N SER A 103 3.81 -30.20 8.52
CA SER A 103 2.99 -30.92 9.52
C SER A 103 3.76 -31.24 10.80
N GLU A 104 5.02 -30.84 10.88
CA GLU A 104 5.93 -31.13 11.98
C GLU A 104 6.06 -29.92 12.93
N ASP A 105 6.21 -30.20 14.23
CA ASP A 105 6.26 -29.20 15.30
C ASP A 105 7.70 -29.01 15.81
N ALA A 106 8.71 -29.30 14.99
CA ALA A 106 10.12 -29.32 15.40
C ALA A 106 10.60 -28.01 16.08
N PHE A 107 9.96 -26.87 15.75
CA PHE A 107 10.30 -25.59 16.37
C PHE A 107 9.82 -25.46 17.83
N LEU A 108 8.82 -26.23 18.26
CA LEU A 108 8.35 -26.20 19.66
C LEU A 108 9.35 -26.87 20.60
N GLU A 109 10.06 -27.89 20.12
CA GLU A 109 11.13 -28.54 20.88
C GLU A 109 12.27 -27.55 21.19
N VAL A 110 12.50 -26.59 20.29
CA VAL A 110 13.48 -25.50 20.51
C VAL A 110 13.09 -24.61 21.67
N LEU A 111 11.79 -24.28 21.81
CA LEU A 111 11.31 -23.44 22.91
C LEU A 111 11.56 -24.04 24.28
N ASP A 112 11.58 -25.38 24.39
CA ASP A 112 11.86 -26.08 25.65
C ASP A 112 13.33 -25.99 26.05
N GLN A 113 14.22 -25.87 25.07
CA GLN A 113 15.69 -25.84 25.27
C GLN A 113 16.24 -24.39 25.24
N MET A 114 15.50 -23.46 24.67
CA MET A 114 15.92 -22.08 24.48
C MET A 114 15.99 -21.33 25.81
N PRO A 115 17.06 -20.56 26.12
CA PRO A 115 17.12 -19.67 27.27
C PRO A 115 16.01 -18.62 27.26
N ASP A 116 15.54 -18.19 28.42
CA ASP A 116 14.48 -17.16 28.55
C ASP A 116 14.94 -15.79 28.04
N THR A 117 16.24 -15.58 27.90
CA THR A 117 16.85 -14.38 27.32
C THR A 117 16.77 -14.31 25.80
N ASN A 118 16.42 -15.41 25.15
CA ASN A 118 16.43 -15.49 23.71
C ASN A 118 15.02 -15.28 23.13
N VAL A 119 14.95 -14.58 22.00
CA VAL A 119 13.71 -14.33 21.29
C VAL A 119 13.84 -14.73 19.82
N LEU A 120 12.91 -15.57 19.38
CA LEU A 120 12.85 -16.06 18.01
C LEU A 120 11.71 -15.36 17.27
N ILE A 121 12.00 -14.73 16.13
CA ILE A 121 11.03 -13.96 15.35
C ILE A 121 10.93 -14.57 13.95
N PHE A 122 9.81 -15.23 13.65
CA PHE A 122 9.47 -15.69 12.32
C PHE A 122 8.65 -14.62 11.59
N CYS A 123 9.03 -14.34 10.34
CA CYS A 123 8.35 -13.44 9.43
C CYS A 123 7.94 -14.23 8.18
N GLU A 124 6.65 -14.55 8.05
CA GLU A 124 6.15 -15.41 6.98
C GLU A 124 5.16 -14.64 6.08
N THR A 125 5.31 -14.78 4.77
CA THR A 125 4.37 -14.18 3.81
C THR A 125 2.99 -14.85 3.89
N LYS A 126 2.96 -16.17 4.09
CA LYS A 126 1.73 -16.96 4.24
C LYS A 126 1.93 -18.05 5.28
N VAL A 127 0.86 -18.32 6.01
CA VAL A 127 0.83 -19.44 6.97
C VAL A 127 -0.49 -20.18 6.81
N ASN A 128 -0.42 -21.48 6.67
CA ASN A 128 -1.62 -22.33 6.62
C ASN A 128 -2.12 -22.61 8.05
N LYS A 129 -3.12 -21.85 8.49
CA LYS A 129 -3.70 -21.95 9.84
C LYS A 129 -4.33 -23.30 10.18
N SER A 130 -4.54 -24.18 9.19
CA SER A 130 -5.04 -25.54 9.44
C SER A 130 -3.92 -26.55 9.72
N LYS A 131 -2.67 -26.18 9.52
CA LYS A 131 -1.52 -27.04 9.77
C LYS A 131 -1.22 -27.17 11.27
N LYS A 132 -0.70 -28.34 11.63
CA LYS A 132 -0.42 -28.69 13.01
C LYS A 132 0.58 -27.72 13.65
N ALA A 133 1.63 -27.34 12.91
CA ALA A 133 2.64 -26.38 13.35
C ALA A 133 2.02 -25.04 13.78
N TYR A 134 1.14 -24.44 12.97
CA TYR A 134 0.45 -23.21 13.33
C TYR A 134 -0.50 -23.40 14.52
N LEU A 135 -1.32 -24.49 14.52
CA LEU A 135 -2.29 -24.74 15.59
C LEU A 135 -1.63 -24.96 16.96
N HIS A 136 -0.42 -25.49 16.98
CA HIS A 136 0.35 -25.61 18.21
C HIS A 136 0.95 -24.28 18.63
N ALA A 137 1.56 -23.53 17.69
CA ALA A 137 2.08 -22.18 17.97
C ALA A 137 1.02 -21.23 18.53
N ASP A 138 -0.19 -21.25 17.96
CA ASP A 138 -1.31 -20.39 18.38
C ASP A 138 -1.85 -20.72 19.79
N LYS A 139 -1.58 -21.92 20.30
CA LYS A 139 -1.99 -22.37 21.63
C LYS A 139 -0.93 -22.27 22.70
N ASP A 140 0.34 -22.12 22.30
CA ASP A 140 1.46 -22.05 23.24
C ASP A 140 1.56 -20.63 23.80
N GLU A 141 1.45 -20.48 25.12
CA GLU A 141 1.52 -19.18 25.83
C GLU A 141 2.87 -18.47 25.67
N ARG A 142 3.91 -19.19 25.27
CA ARG A 142 5.26 -18.63 25.00
C ARG A 142 5.35 -17.99 23.62
N VAL A 143 4.33 -18.19 22.75
CA VAL A 143 4.31 -17.77 21.35
C VAL A 143 3.27 -16.66 21.16
N THR A 144 3.66 -15.63 20.43
CA THR A 144 2.72 -14.62 19.96
C THR A 144 2.55 -14.74 18.44
N CYS A 145 1.37 -15.18 18.00
CA CYS A 145 0.98 -15.16 16.60
C CYS A 145 0.35 -13.81 16.24
N ALA A 146 0.95 -13.09 15.31
CA ALA A 146 0.51 -11.77 14.87
C ALA A 146 0.24 -11.75 13.37
N GLU A 147 -1.02 -11.57 13.01
CA GLU A 147 -1.48 -11.54 11.62
C GLU A 147 -1.63 -10.12 11.11
N PHE A 148 -1.13 -9.86 9.89
CA PHE A 148 -1.17 -8.57 9.22
C PHE A 148 -1.84 -8.73 7.84
N ASP A 149 -3.15 -8.61 7.83
CA ASP A 149 -3.94 -8.63 6.58
C ASP A 149 -3.85 -7.30 5.86
N THR A 150 -4.18 -7.31 4.57
CA THR A 150 -4.32 -6.10 3.76
C THR A 150 -5.25 -5.10 4.45
N PRO A 151 -4.78 -3.88 4.77
CA PRO A 151 -5.56 -2.90 5.51
C PRO A 151 -6.73 -2.38 4.67
N THR A 152 -7.84 -2.09 5.34
CA THR A 152 -8.96 -1.38 4.71
C THR A 152 -8.58 0.08 4.44
N THR A 153 -9.35 0.77 3.58
CA THR A 153 -9.14 2.21 3.33
C THR A 153 -9.23 3.02 4.62
N ASP A 154 -10.18 2.68 5.52
CA ASP A 154 -10.34 3.36 6.81
C ASP A 154 -9.14 3.13 7.75
N ASP A 155 -8.54 1.93 7.70
CA ASP A 155 -7.33 1.63 8.46
C ASP A 155 -6.14 2.43 7.93
N LEU A 156 -6.01 2.58 6.60
CA LEU A 156 -4.98 3.40 5.96
C LEU A 156 -5.16 4.89 6.27
N ILE A 157 -6.38 5.41 6.23
CA ILE A 157 -6.68 6.80 6.61
C ILE A 157 -6.26 7.06 8.06
N SER A 158 -6.62 6.16 8.96
CA SER A 158 -6.25 6.27 10.37
C SER A 158 -4.73 6.21 10.59
N TRP A 159 -4.07 5.30 9.88
CA TRP A 159 -2.61 5.13 9.95
C TRP A 159 -1.86 6.32 9.38
N LEU A 160 -2.27 6.84 8.22
CA LEU A 160 -1.70 8.07 7.64
C LEU A 160 -1.95 9.28 8.52
N GLY A 161 -3.14 9.38 9.11
CA GLY A 161 -3.46 10.44 10.05
C GLY A 161 -2.53 10.48 11.26
N MET A 162 -2.07 9.31 11.75
CA MET A 162 -1.07 9.25 12.84
C MET A 162 0.29 9.76 12.37
N ILE A 163 0.77 9.33 11.19
CA ILE A 163 2.08 9.75 10.66
C ILE A 163 2.09 11.26 10.37
N LEU A 164 1.06 11.74 9.68
CA LEU A 164 0.96 13.14 9.28
C LEU A 164 0.75 14.07 10.48
N GLY A 165 0.11 13.60 11.54
CA GLY A 165 -0.17 14.35 12.78
C GLY A 165 0.94 14.29 13.82
N GLU A 166 2.07 13.65 13.54
CA GLU A 166 3.25 13.69 14.39
C GLU A 166 3.68 15.15 14.61
N ASP A 167 4.36 15.43 15.69
CA ASP A 167 4.80 16.76 16.12
C ASP A 167 3.64 17.80 16.25
N GLY A 168 2.39 17.33 16.35
CA GLY A 168 1.22 18.16 16.60
C GLY A 168 0.66 18.88 15.36
N LEU A 169 1.07 18.47 14.16
CA LEU A 169 0.53 19.03 12.90
C LEU A 169 -0.98 18.79 12.76
N LYS A 170 -1.71 19.82 12.35
CA LYS A 170 -3.13 19.72 12.05
C LYS A 170 -3.33 19.20 10.63
N VAL A 171 -3.96 18.05 10.50
CA VAL A 171 -4.20 17.39 9.21
C VAL A 171 -5.65 17.54 8.79
N LYS A 172 -5.89 18.07 7.58
CA LYS A 172 -7.25 18.05 7.01
C LYS A 172 -7.67 16.66 6.61
N LEU A 173 -8.97 16.35 6.83
CA LEU A 173 -9.54 15.01 6.63
C LEU A 173 -9.34 14.44 5.21
N ALA A 174 -9.33 15.30 4.18
CA ALA A 174 -9.14 14.88 2.79
C ALA A 174 -7.70 14.45 2.45
N VAL A 175 -6.70 14.91 3.22
CA VAL A 175 -5.27 14.66 2.92
C VAL A 175 -4.92 13.17 2.90
N PRO A 176 -5.28 12.34 3.89
CA PRO A 176 -5.02 10.90 3.83
C PRO A 176 -5.68 10.20 2.62
N GLU A 177 -6.91 10.57 2.28
CA GLU A 177 -7.61 10.00 1.13
C GLU A 177 -6.93 10.37 -0.20
N MET A 178 -6.44 11.61 -0.33
CA MET A 178 -5.67 12.04 -1.50
C MET A 178 -4.37 11.24 -1.65
N LEU A 179 -3.64 11.01 -0.55
CA LEU A 179 -2.42 10.19 -0.57
C LEU A 179 -2.72 8.75 -0.99
N ILE A 180 -3.76 8.13 -0.43
CA ILE A 180 -4.16 6.75 -0.79
C ILE A 180 -4.49 6.65 -2.27
N THR A 181 -5.15 7.65 -2.82
CA THR A 181 -5.51 7.64 -4.24
C THR A 181 -4.30 7.91 -5.12
N ALA A 182 -3.42 8.82 -4.73
CA ALA A 182 -2.16 9.07 -5.45
C ALA A 182 -1.25 7.82 -5.49
N ALA A 183 -1.31 6.97 -4.47
CA ALA A 183 -0.56 5.70 -4.43
C ALA A 183 -1.09 4.63 -5.41
N GLY A 184 -2.27 4.85 -5.98
CA GLY A 184 -2.88 3.93 -6.95
C GLY A 184 -3.60 2.72 -6.34
N PRO A 185 -4.05 1.77 -7.17
CA PRO A 185 -4.91 0.67 -6.74
C PRO A 185 -4.24 -0.29 -5.75
N ASP A 186 -2.92 -0.46 -5.84
CA ASP A 186 -2.17 -1.39 -5.00
C ASP A 186 -1.98 -0.88 -3.56
N LYS A 187 -2.31 0.39 -3.30
CA LYS A 187 -2.23 1.04 -1.98
C LYS A 187 -0.94 0.70 -1.21
N ASN A 188 0.19 0.70 -1.90
CA ASN A 188 1.49 0.30 -1.36
C ASN A 188 1.86 1.12 -0.12
N MET A 189 1.91 0.49 1.04
CA MET A 189 2.16 1.17 2.32
C MET A 189 3.58 1.77 2.42
N TYR A 190 4.59 1.19 1.75
CA TYR A 190 5.93 1.81 1.70
C TYR A 190 5.89 3.16 0.98
N LEU A 191 5.20 3.21 -0.17
CA LEU A 191 5.02 4.45 -0.92
C LEU A 191 4.22 5.47 -0.09
N LEU A 192 3.10 5.05 0.48
CA LEU A 192 2.25 5.90 1.32
C LEU A 192 3.02 6.50 2.50
N ARG A 193 3.86 5.70 3.18
CA ARG A 193 4.69 6.19 4.28
C ARG A 193 5.69 7.23 3.81
N ASN A 194 6.37 6.97 2.69
CA ASN A 194 7.37 7.90 2.16
C ASN A 194 6.73 9.23 1.76
N GLU A 195 5.57 9.20 1.09
CA GLU A 195 4.83 10.42 0.73
C GLU A 195 4.31 11.15 1.97
N ALA A 196 3.80 10.42 2.96
CA ALA A 196 3.34 11.02 4.20
C ALA A 196 4.49 11.70 4.99
N ARG A 197 5.65 11.04 5.10
CA ARG A 197 6.83 11.64 5.75
C ARG A 197 7.32 12.88 5.02
N LYS A 198 7.47 12.81 3.73
CA LYS A 198 7.87 13.95 2.91
C LYS A 198 6.91 15.15 3.08
N LEU A 199 5.61 14.87 3.12
CA LEU A 199 4.58 15.90 3.32
C LEU A 199 4.60 16.47 4.73
N HIS A 200 4.78 15.63 5.74
CA HIS A 200 4.96 16.02 7.13
C HIS A 200 6.15 16.99 7.27
N ASP A 201 7.34 16.58 6.79
CA ASP A 201 8.56 17.37 6.88
C ASP A 201 8.45 18.71 6.16
N TYR A 202 7.79 18.72 4.98
CA TYR A 202 7.52 19.95 4.23
C TYR A 202 6.61 20.94 4.96
N CYS A 203 5.70 20.44 5.78
CA CYS A 203 4.72 21.27 6.48
C CYS A 203 5.07 21.55 7.95
N LEU A 204 6.18 20.99 8.46
CA LEU A 204 6.55 21.03 9.88
C LEU A 204 6.52 22.47 10.45
N ASP A 205 7.15 23.42 9.77
CA ASP A 205 7.22 24.83 10.21
C ASP A 205 5.89 25.58 10.10
N ARG A 206 4.92 25.03 9.34
CA ARG A 206 3.61 25.68 9.09
C ARG A 206 2.52 25.23 10.05
N GLY A 207 2.74 24.15 10.78
CA GLY A 207 1.83 23.61 11.78
C GLY A 207 0.53 23.00 11.24
N ALA A 208 0.35 22.93 9.91
CA ALA A 208 -0.84 22.34 9.29
C ALA A 208 -0.56 21.77 7.90
N ILE A 209 -1.26 20.70 7.55
CA ILE A 209 -1.20 20.03 6.24
C ILE A 209 -2.55 20.19 5.54
N THR A 210 -2.53 20.67 4.30
CA THR A 210 -3.70 20.92 3.46
C THR A 210 -3.64 20.14 2.15
N GLU A 211 -4.75 20.12 1.41
CA GLU A 211 -4.84 19.50 0.10
C GLU A 211 -3.85 20.11 -0.91
N ALA A 212 -3.64 21.45 -0.83
CA ALA A 212 -2.69 22.15 -1.69
C ALA A 212 -1.23 21.68 -1.46
N ASP A 213 -0.90 21.25 -0.25
CA ASP A 213 0.42 20.74 0.07
C ASP A 213 0.64 19.35 -0.57
N VAL A 214 -0.40 18.52 -0.61
CA VAL A 214 -0.35 17.23 -1.33
C VAL A 214 -0.07 17.46 -2.81
N GLU A 215 -0.79 18.42 -3.44
CA GLU A 215 -0.59 18.76 -4.85
C GLU A 215 0.81 19.33 -5.14
N ALA A 216 1.40 20.03 -4.18
CA ALA A 216 2.72 20.66 -4.33
C ALA A 216 3.89 19.69 -4.13
N VAL A 217 3.76 18.73 -3.23
CA VAL A 217 4.88 17.93 -2.72
C VAL A 217 4.85 16.48 -3.15
N CYS A 218 3.64 15.88 -3.18
CA CYS A 218 3.52 14.47 -3.54
C CYS A 218 3.67 14.31 -5.05
N ALA A 219 4.46 13.34 -5.45
CA ALA A 219 4.62 13.03 -6.86
C ALA A 219 3.24 12.76 -7.48
N SER A 220 2.88 13.50 -8.52
CA SER A 220 1.67 13.20 -9.26
C SER A 220 1.76 11.77 -9.79
N SER A 221 0.76 10.95 -9.47
CA SER A 221 0.68 9.60 -9.99
C SER A 221 0.64 9.64 -11.54
N VAL A 222 0.91 8.49 -12.15
CA VAL A 222 0.73 8.39 -13.61
C VAL A 222 -0.71 8.72 -14.00
N GLU A 223 -1.67 8.31 -13.16
CA GLU A 223 -3.09 8.62 -13.29
C GLU A 223 -3.35 10.13 -13.23
N ASP A 224 -2.68 10.86 -12.34
CA ASP A 224 -2.79 12.32 -12.25
C ASP A 224 -2.22 13.00 -13.49
N LYS A 225 -1.08 12.54 -14.01
CA LYS A 225 -0.52 13.08 -15.26
C LYS A 225 -1.41 12.81 -16.46
N ILE A 226 -2.05 11.64 -16.55
CA ILE A 226 -3.06 11.33 -17.57
C ILE A 226 -4.27 12.27 -17.43
N PHE A 227 -4.71 12.46 -16.19
CA PHE A 227 -5.82 13.36 -15.87
C PHE A 227 -5.54 14.80 -16.28
N ASP A 228 -4.35 15.31 -15.93
CA ASP A 228 -3.91 16.64 -16.31
C ASP A 228 -3.71 16.79 -17.83
N MET A 229 -3.24 15.71 -18.48
CA MET A 229 -3.16 15.67 -19.95
C MET A 229 -4.55 15.74 -20.59
N CYS A 230 -5.55 15.03 -20.08
CA CYS A 230 -6.93 15.14 -20.56
C CYS A 230 -7.48 16.57 -20.35
N ARG A 231 -7.13 17.21 -19.24
CA ARG A 231 -7.47 18.64 -19.00
C ARG A 231 -6.78 19.55 -20.01
N ALA A 232 -5.50 19.37 -20.28
CA ALA A 232 -4.77 20.14 -21.28
C ALA A 232 -5.38 19.97 -22.69
N ILE A 233 -5.79 18.74 -23.03
CA ILE A 233 -6.53 18.42 -24.28
C ILE A 233 -7.84 19.19 -24.33
N SER A 234 -8.63 19.22 -23.24
CA SER A 234 -9.90 19.98 -23.20
C SER A 234 -9.72 21.49 -23.41
N GLN A 235 -8.58 22.00 -22.95
CA GLN A 235 -8.20 23.41 -23.09
C GLN A 235 -7.52 23.69 -24.43
N LYS A 236 -7.39 22.70 -25.31
CA LYS A 236 -6.65 22.75 -26.59
C LYS A 236 -5.19 23.20 -26.43
N ASN A 237 -4.60 22.93 -25.26
CA ASN A 237 -3.21 23.23 -24.95
C ASN A 237 -2.30 22.09 -25.41
N ARG A 238 -1.89 22.16 -26.68
CA ARG A 238 -1.10 21.11 -27.34
C ARG A 238 0.26 20.92 -26.67
N ASP A 239 0.95 22.00 -26.34
CA ASP A 239 2.31 21.95 -25.82
C ASP A 239 2.32 21.29 -24.44
N ALA A 240 1.38 21.63 -23.58
CA ALA A 240 1.22 20.99 -22.27
C ALA A 240 0.90 19.50 -22.41
N ALA A 241 -0.03 19.11 -23.29
CA ALA A 241 -0.39 17.71 -23.49
C ALA A 241 0.79 16.86 -23.99
N ILE A 242 1.56 17.39 -24.96
CA ILE A 242 2.74 16.70 -25.48
C ILE A 242 3.86 16.63 -24.43
N SER A 243 4.09 17.71 -23.66
CA SER A 243 5.07 17.69 -22.56
C SER A 243 4.73 16.61 -21.53
N MET A 244 3.48 16.48 -21.13
CA MET A 244 3.03 15.46 -20.18
C MET A 244 3.18 14.04 -20.76
N TYR A 245 2.93 13.84 -22.06
CA TYR A 245 3.19 12.59 -22.73
C TYR A 245 4.70 12.21 -22.69
N MET A 246 5.58 13.16 -22.99
CA MET A 246 7.02 12.94 -22.92
C MET A 246 7.50 12.63 -21.50
N ASP A 247 6.92 13.25 -20.49
CA ASP A 247 7.24 12.95 -19.09
C ASP A 247 6.79 11.55 -18.68
N LEU A 248 5.63 11.09 -19.16
CA LEU A 248 5.19 9.71 -18.96
C LEU A 248 6.15 8.68 -19.58
N LEU A 249 6.68 8.98 -20.78
CA LEU A 249 7.69 8.14 -21.41
C LEU A 249 9.01 8.11 -20.60
N LYS A 250 9.48 9.25 -20.06
CA LYS A 250 10.66 9.32 -19.18
C LYS A 250 10.46 8.52 -17.89
N LEU A 251 9.21 8.41 -17.38
CA LEU A 251 8.85 7.57 -16.24
C LEU A 251 8.76 6.07 -16.59
N GLY A 252 9.17 5.67 -17.79
CA GLY A 252 9.20 4.27 -18.23
C GLY A 252 7.83 3.73 -18.67
N ARG A 253 6.82 4.58 -18.86
CA ARG A 253 5.53 4.14 -19.39
C ARG A 253 5.61 3.92 -20.89
N THR A 254 5.11 2.79 -21.36
CA THR A 254 5.05 2.52 -22.80
C THR A 254 3.91 3.31 -23.45
N PRO A 255 4.06 3.69 -24.75
CA PRO A 255 2.98 4.34 -25.49
C PRO A 255 1.67 3.53 -25.45
N TYR A 256 1.76 2.22 -25.49
CA TYR A 256 0.60 1.31 -25.35
C TYR A 256 -0.15 1.55 -24.04
N ASN A 257 0.56 1.58 -22.90
CA ASN A 257 -0.05 1.82 -21.58
C ASN A 257 -0.65 3.21 -21.48
N ILE A 258 -0.01 4.21 -22.09
CA ILE A 258 -0.51 5.59 -22.10
C ILE A 258 -1.82 5.68 -22.90
N ILE A 259 -1.90 5.07 -24.09
CA ILE A 259 -3.15 5.01 -24.89
C ILE A 259 -4.27 4.33 -24.08
N GLY A 260 -3.97 3.21 -23.41
CA GLY A 260 -4.93 2.52 -22.55
C GLY A 260 -5.47 3.42 -21.41
N SER A 261 -4.57 4.15 -20.75
CA SER A 261 -4.94 5.07 -19.67
C SER A 261 -5.76 6.27 -20.16
N ILE A 262 -5.41 6.85 -21.31
CA ILE A 262 -6.19 7.93 -21.96
C ILE A 262 -7.59 7.41 -22.30
N SER A 263 -7.66 6.22 -22.92
CA SER A 263 -8.93 5.59 -23.29
C SER A 263 -9.82 5.35 -22.09
N TYR A 264 -9.25 4.83 -20.99
CA TYR A 264 -9.97 4.63 -19.73
C TYR A 264 -10.52 5.96 -19.19
N GLN A 265 -9.71 7.01 -19.18
CA GLN A 265 -10.09 8.34 -18.68
C GLN A 265 -11.24 8.95 -19.49
N PHE A 266 -11.18 8.90 -20.83
CA PHE A 266 -12.27 9.40 -21.68
C PHE A 266 -13.56 8.60 -21.55
N ASN A 267 -13.47 7.27 -21.35
CA ASN A 267 -14.64 6.46 -21.04
C ASN A 267 -15.28 6.84 -19.71
N GLN A 268 -14.49 7.10 -18.65
CA GLN A 268 -15.03 7.62 -17.39
C GLN A 268 -15.72 8.96 -17.57
N LEU A 269 -15.10 9.92 -18.30
CA LEU A 269 -15.68 11.22 -18.57
C LEU A 269 -17.01 11.11 -19.36
N LEU A 270 -17.10 10.17 -20.30
CA LEU A 270 -18.34 9.93 -21.05
C LEU A 270 -19.45 9.41 -20.14
N ILE A 271 -19.14 8.47 -19.23
CA ILE A 271 -20.08 7.97 -18.22
C ILE A 271 -20.54 9.10 -17.30
N VAL A 272 -19.61 9.92 -16.80
CA VAL A 272 -19.92 11.07 -15.95
C VAL A 272 -20.81 12.06 -16.71
N SER A 273 -20.52 12.35 -17.98
CA SER A 273 -21.33 13.24 -18.82
C SER A 273 -22.77 12.77 -18.95
N GLN A 274 -22.98 11.45 -19.13
CA GLN A 274 -24.31 10.88 -19.20
C GLN A 274 -25.01 10.97 -17.84
N MET A 275 -24.35 10.61 -16.75
CA MET A 275 -24.92 10.68 -15.40
C MET A 275 -25.30 12.12 -15.01
N LEU A 276 -24.49 13.12 -15.39
CA LEU A 276 -24.82 14.53 -15.17
C LEU A 276 -26.06 14.99 -15.96
N LYS A 277 -26.27 14.50 -17.18
CA LYS A 277 -27.52 14.73 -17.93
C LYS A 277 -28.74 14.16 -17.19
N ASP A 278 -28.55 13.01 -16.55
CA ASP A 278 -29.57 12.33 -15.75
C ASP A 278 -29.67 12.93 -14.32
N LYS A 279 -29.02 14.08 -14.06
CA LYS A 279 -28.99 14.82 -12.80
C LYS A 279 -28.45 14.03 -11.60
N ALA A 280 -27.57 13.08 -11.85
CA ALA A 280 -26.92 12.33 -10.77
C ALA A 280 -26.04 13.21 -9.89
N THR A 281 -26.03 12.90 -8.60
CA THR A 281 -25.17 13.58 -7.60
C THR A 281 -23.73 13.07 -7.66
N ALA A 282 -22.78 13.84 -7.12
CA ALA A 282 -21.37 13.41 -7.04
C ALA A 282 -21.21 12.07 -6.32
N LYS A 283 -22.02 11.81 -5.30
CA LYS A 283 -22.00 10.56 -4.52
C LYS A 283 -22.50 9.35 -5.33
N GLU A 284 -23.49 9.53 -6.19
CA GLU A 284 -23.96 8.48 -7.10
C GLU A 284 -22.90 8.17 -8.17
N ILE A 285 -22.20 9.22 -8.66
CA ILE A 285 -21.10 9.08 -9.61
C ILE A 285 -19.93 8.34 -8.96
N SER A 286 -19.51 8.72 -7.74
CA SER A 286 -18.44 8.02 -7.02
C SER A 286 -18.75 6.54 -6.79
N SER A 287 -19.98 6.24 -6.38
CA SER A 287 -20.45 4.86 -6.18
C SER A 287 -20.46 4.06 -7.48
N LYS A 288 -20.94 4.66 -8.59
CA LYS A 288 -21.01 3.99 -9.90
C LYS A 288 -19.64 3.68 -10.48
N LEU A 289 -18.71 4.64 -10.38
CA LEU A 289 -17.34 4.51 -10.88
C LEU A 289 -16.41 3.78 -9.91
N LYS A 290 -16.88 3.52 -8.66
CA LYS A 290 -16.08 2.94 -7.57
C LYS A 290 -14.80 3.75 -7.28
N VAL A 291 -14.93 5.07 -7.29
CA VAL A 291 -13.85 6.01 -6.99
C VAL A 291 -14.19 6.81 -5.73
N ALA A 292 -13.18 7.40 -5.08
CA ALA A 292 -13.40 8.29 -3.94
C ALA A 292 -14.20 9.55 -4.34
N ASP A 293 -14.93 10.16 -3.40
CA ASP A 293 -15.81 11.32 -3.66
C ASP A 293 -15.05 12.52 -4.24
N TRP A 294 -13.82 12.75 -3.81
CA TRP A 294 -13.00 13.82 -4.36
C TRP A 294 -12.56 13.52 -5.80
N ALA A 295 -12.27 12.26 -6.16
CA ALA A 295 -11.93 11.85 -7.53
C ALA A 295 -13.14 12.01 -8.47
N ALA A 296 -14.34 11.66 -8.00
CA ALA A 296 -15.58 11.92 -8.71
C ALA A 296 -15.78 13.43 -8.94
N SER A 297 -15.54 14.27 -7.93
CA SER A 297 -15.62 15.73 -8.02
C SER A 297 -14.63 16.30 -9.04
N ARG A 298 -13.42 15.75 -9.12
CA ARG A 298 -12.40 16.12 -10.11
C ARG A 298 -12.82 15.72 -11.53
N LEU A 299 -13.39 14.52 -11.71
CA LEU A 299 -13.95 14.07 -12.99
C LEU A 299 -15.10 14.97 -13.46
N ILE A 300 -16.01 15.32 -12.56
CA ILE A 300 -17.13 16.24 -12.85
C ILE A 300 -16.60 17.58 -13.33
N LYS A 301 -15.59 18.13 -12.65
CA LYS A 301 -14.99 19.43 -12.99
C LYS A 301 -14.37 19.42 -14.40
N ILE A 302 -13.66 18.34 -14.79
CA ILE A 302 -13.14 18.22 -16.14
C ILE A 302 -14.27 17.98 -17.16
N CYS A 303 -15.27 17.18 -16.81
CA CYS A 303 -16.39 16.88 -17.70
C CYS A 303 -17.10 18.14 -18.19
N TYR A 304 -17.20 19.19 -17.36
CA TYR A 304 -17.76 20.49 -17.76
C TYR A 304 -16.95 21.23 -18.86
N SER A 305 -15.69 20.84 -19.08
CA SER A 305 -14.86 21.41 -20.15
C SER A 305 -15.09 20.74 -21.51
N TYR A 306 -15.91 19.69 -21.56
CA TYR A 306 -16.24 18.96 -22.78
C TYR A 306 -17.72 18.99 -23.09
N THR A 307 -18.08 19.02 -24.36
CA THR A 307 -19.44 18.65 -24.74
C THR A 307 -19.57 17.12 -24.80
N HIS A 308 -20.79 16.63 -24.66
CA HIS A 308 -21.04 15.19 -24.79
C HIS A 308 -20.61 14.61 -26.15
N LYS A 309 -20.74 15.41 -27.23
CA LYS A 309 -20.29 15.05 -28.57
C LYS A 309 -18.77 14.93 -28.64
N ASP A 310 -18.03 15.84 -27.97
CA ASP A 310 -16.59 15.78 -27.92
C ASP A 310 -16.11 14.52 -27.20
N LEU A 311 -16.78 14.12 -26.12
CA LEU A 311 -16.46 12.90 -25.39
C LEU A 311 -16.72 11.63 -26.22
N ILE A 312 -17.84 11.57 -26.96
CA ILE A 312 -18.10 10.44 -27.88
C ILE A 312 -16.98 10.37 -28.92
N ARG A 313 -16.67 11.51 -29.59
CA ARG A 313 -15.58 11.57 -30.57
C ARG A 313 -14.23 11.14 -29.97
N SER A 314 -13.94 11.57 -28.74
CA SER A 314 -12.69 11.22 -28.06
C SER A 314 -12.58 9.72 -27.78
N VAL A 315 -13.68 9.09 -27.35
CA VAL A 315 -13.74 7.64 -27.16
C VAL A 315 -13.55 6.88 -28.48
N ASP A 316 -14.19 7.35 -29.56
CA ASP A 316 -14.01 6.78 -30.89
C ASP A 316 -12.55 6.86 -31.36
N LEU A 317 -11.90 8.01 -31.18
CA LEU A 317 -10.47 8.20 -31.50
C LEU A 317 -9.57 7.27 -30.68
N CYS A 318 -9.85 7.10 -29.40
CA CYS A 318 -9.15 6.16 -28.54
C CYS A 318 -9.30 4.70 -29.02
N GLN A 319 -10.51 4.33 -29.44
CA GLN A 319 -10.78 3.00 -29.96
C GLN A 319 -10.04 2.77 -31.29
N GLN A 320 -10.05 3.74 -32.21
CA GLN A 320 -9.28 3.69 -33.45
C GLN A 320 -7.78 3.55 -33.19
N ALA A 321 -7.22 4.31 -32.24
CA ALA A 321 -5.83 4.18 -31.84
C ALA A 321 -5.49 2.79 -31.31
N THR A 322 -6.37 2.23 -30.47
CA THR A 322 -6.19 0.85 -29.95
C THR A 322 -6.21 -0.19 -31.09
N MET A 323 -7.07 -0.04 -32.06
CA MET A 323 -7.11 -0.92 -33.26
C MET A 323 -5.85 -0.76 -34.11
N SER A 324 -5.37 0.48 -34.28
CA SER A 324 -4.13 0.76 -35.03
C SER A 324 -2.89 0.14 -34.41
N LEU A 325 -2.83 0.01 -33.07
CA LEU A 325 -1.74 -0.72 -32.39
C LEU A 325 -1.66 -2.20 -32.78
N MET A 326 -2.78 -2.78 -33.23
CA MET A 326 -2.86 -4.20 -33.59
C MET A 326 -2.68 -4.46 -35.08
N SER A 327 -2.94 -3.46 -35.95
CA SER A 327 -3.11 -3.66 -37.39
C SER A 327 -2.26 -2.73 -38.28
N SER A 328 -1.54 -1.75 -37.73
CA SER A 328 -0.83 -0.76 -38.54
C SER A 328 0.68 -1.00 -38.60
N GLU A 329 1.34 -0.50 -39.65
CA GLU A 329 2.79 -0.43 -39.78
C GLU A 329 3.40 0.69 -38.91
N LEU A 330 2.56 1.52 -38.29
CA LEU A 330 2.99 2.63 -37.43
C LEU A 330 3.53 2.10 -36.10
N THR A 331 4.56 2.76 -35.59
CA THR A 331 5.06 2.46 -34.24
C THR A 331 4.03 2.84 -33.18
N SER A 332 4.05 2.17 -32.02
CA SER A 332 3.15 2.51 -30.92
C SER A 332 3.30 3.97 -30.47
N ARG A 333 4.48 4.56 -30.70
CA ARG A 333 4.76 5.96 -30.42
C ARG A 333 4.00 6.88 -31.39
N ASP A 334 4.06 6.59 -32.68
CA ASP A 334 3.37 7.38 -33.71
C ASP A 334 1.84 7.34 -33.47
N VAL A 335 1.30 6.16 -33.09
CA VAL A 335 -0.12 6.01 -32.79
C VAL A 335 -0.51 6.87 -31.59
N ALA A 336 0.30 6.89 -30.52
CA ALA A 336 0.03 7.70 -29.33
C ALA A 336 0.09 9.21 -29.61
N GLU A 337 1.11 9.67 -30.34
CA GLU A 337 1.28 11.07 -30.72
C GLU A 337 0.11 11.54 -31.63
N ASN A 338 -0.26 10.73 -32.62
CA ASN A 338 -1.41 10.98 -33.48
C ASN A 338 -2.73 11.04 -32.71
N LEU A 339 -2.94 10.14 -31.74
CA LEU A 339 -4.12 10.18 -30.87
C LEU A 339 -4.21 11.51 -30.14
N ILE A 340 -3.13 11.91 -29.44
CA ILE A 340 -3.10 13.15 -28.65
C ILE A 340 -3.39 14.37 -29.54
N ILE A 341 -2.77 14.45 -30.73
CA ILE A 341 -2.99 15.53 -31.67
C ILE A 341 -4.45 15.60 -32.16
N ASN A 342 -5.07 14.44 -32.44
CA ASN A 342 -6.45 14.37 -32.93
C ASN A 342 -7.48 14.65 -31.83
N LEU A 343 -7.16 14.35 -30.57
CA LEU A 343 -8.01 14.69 -29.42
C LEU A 343 -8.05 16.21 -29.15
N ILE A 344 -7.01 16.94 -29.55
CA ILE A 344 -6.92 18.41 -29.34
C ILE A 344 -7.69 19.21 -30.44
N LYS A 345 -7.86 18.64 -31.62
CA LYS A 345 -8.63 19.25 -32.74
C LYS A 345 -10.12 19.35 -32.42
#